data_51c65704540911920578465727fed66c
#
_entry.id   51c65704540911920578465727fed66c
#
_cell.length_a   1.000
_cell.length_b   1.000
_cell.length_c   1.000
_cell.angle_alpha   90.00
_cell.angle_beta   90.00
_cell.angle_gamma   90.00
#
_symmetry.space_group_name_H-M   'P 1'
#
loop_
_entity.id
_entity.type
_entity.pdbx_description
1 polymer ?
#
loop_
_entity_poly.entity_id
_entity_poly.type
_entity_poly.pdbx_seq_one_letter_code
_entity_poly.pdbx_strand_id
1 'polypeptide(L)'
;NKIPENTDIYKYDYSLLPDGQLALLPYDLSQNPAPGELLLSNTTSISIDPYEYLDDTYPISCDIDPDEPLVLILHTHGTEAFAPEGAVSQLPESTQRSTDINENIVAVGSVMAELLDEAGIPTIHCEIMHDLESYTNAYNYAADTIQKYLRQYPSIQYVFDVHRDAIIRTG
;
A
#
# COMPACT_ATOMS: atom_id res chain seq x y z
N ASN A 1 7.85 -19.91 2.15
CA ASN A 1 6.82 -19.75 1.13
C ASN A 1 7.48 -19.23 -0.13
N LYS A 2 7.62 -20.09 -1.14
CA LYS A 2 8.01 -19.65 -2.47
C LYS A 2 6.80 -18.96 -3.09
N ILE A 3 6.94 -17.69 -3.44
CA ILE A 3 6.02 -17.03 -4.37
C ILE A 3 6.03 -17.88 -5.64
N PRO A 4 4.87 -18.30 -6.17
CA PRO A 4 4.86 -19.06 -7.41
C PRO A 4 5.52 -18.22 -8.50
N GLU A 5 6.50 -18.77 -9.19
CA GLU A 5 7.00 -18.21 -10.44
C GLU A 5 5.86 -18.26 -11.45
N ASN A 6 5.03 -17.23 -11.47
CA ASN A 6 4.00 -17.10 -12.50
C ASN A 6 4.64 -16.56 -13.78
N THR A 7 5.42 -17.42 -14.44
CA THR A 7 6.11 -17.12 -15.69
C THR A 7 5.15 -17.01 -16.90
N ASP A 8 3.86 -17.30 -16.71
CA ASP A 8 2.89 -17.30 -17.81
C ASP A 8 2.37 -15.88 -18.16
N ILE A 9 2.47 -14.93 -17.24
CA ILE A 9 2.08 -13.54 -17.46
C ILE A 9 2.96 -12.86 -18.52
N TYR A 10 4.22 -13.28 -18.65
CA TYR A 10 5.16 -12.74 -19.64
C TYR A 10 4.96 -13.28 -21.07
N LYS A 11 4.02 -14.20 -21.27
CA LYS A 11 3.78 -14.86 -22.57
C LYS A 11 2.61 -14.25 -23.35
N TYR A 12 1.94 -13.24 -22.80
CA TYR A 12 0.83 -12.62 -23.50
C TYR A 12 1.33 -11.82 -24.70
N ASP A 13 0.73 -12.07 -25.85
CA ASP A 13 1.00 -11.30 -27.06
C ASP A 13 0.22 -9.98 -27.03
N TYR A 14 0.86 -8.93 -26.57
CA TYR A 14 0.25 -7.60 -26.45
C TYR A 14 -0.16 -7.00 -27.81
N SER A 15 0.28 -7.56 -28.95
CA SER A 15 -0.22 -7.15 -30.27
C SER A 15 -1.70 -7.52 -30.50
N LEU A 16 -2.24 -8.42 -29.64
CA LEU A 16 -3.64 -8.84 -29.66
C LEU A 16 -4.53 -8.03 -28.70
N LEU A 17 -4.00 -6.96 -28.10
CA LEU A 17 -4.79 -6.10 -27.24
C LEU A 17 -5.98 -5.52 -28.02
N PRO A 18 -7.19 -5.50 -27.41
CA PRO A 18 -8.32 -4.79 -27.99
C PRO A 18 -8.00 -3.32 -28.21
N ASP A 19 -8.50 -2.74 -29.31
CA ASP A 19 -8.31 -1.33 -29.61
C ASP A 19 -8.73 -0.43 -28.45
N GLY A 20 -7.88 0.52 -28.10
CA GLY A 20 -8.14 1.50 -27.06
C GLY A 20 -7.91 1.00 -25.62
N GLN A 21 -7.43 -0.22 -25.41
CA GLN A 21 -7.04 -0.71 -24.10
C GLN A 21 -5.57 -0.49 -23.80
N LEU A 22 -5.26 -0.36 -22.50
CA LEU A 22 -3.90 -0.30 -21.97
C LEU A 22 -3.47 -1.69 -21.53
N ALA A 23 -2.22 -2.06 -21.85
CA ALA A 23 -1.62 -3.29 -21.34
C ALA A 23 -1.41 -3.21 -19.83
N LEU A 24 -1.73 -4.28 -19.12
CA LEU A 24 -1.31 -4.47 -17.72
C LEU A 24 0.00 -5.25 -17.73
N LEU A 25 1.07 -4.57 -17.41
CA LEU A 25 2.40 -5.19 -17.32
C LEU A 25 2.68 -5.55 -15.86
N PRO A 26 2.95 -6.82 -15.55
CA PRO A 26 3.36 -7.19 -14.21
C PRO A 26 4.71 -6.54 -13.90
N TYR A 27 4.86 -6.04 -12.70
CA TYR A 27 6.13 -5.53 -12.18
C TYR A 27 6.61 -6.45 -11.08
N ASP A 28 7.71 -7.16 -11.35
CA ASP A 28 8.30 -8.08 -10.38
C ASP A 28 9.20 -7.33 -9.40
N LEU A 29 8.65 -7.03 -8.22
CA LEU A 29 9.39 -6.38 -7.13
C LEU A 29 10.47 -7.28 -6.52
N SER A 30 10.46 -8.59 -6.76
CA SER A 30 11.48 -9.50 -6.24
C SER A 30 12.82 -9.37 -6.96
N GLN A 31 12.81 -8.77 -8.15
CA GLN A 31 13.99 -8.61 -9.00
C GLN A 31 14.57 -7.20 -8.96
N ASN A 32 13.80 -6.21 -8.40
CA ASN A 32 14.21 -4.82 -8.49
C ASN A 32 13.56 -3.95 -7.38
N PRO A 33 14.29 -3.42 -6.43
CA PRO A 33 15.76 -3.57 -6.27
C PRO A 33 16.17 -5.00 -5.91
N ALA A 34 17.44 -5.34 -6.18
CA ALA A 34 17.98 -6.60 -5.70
C ALA A 34 17.86 -6.67 -4.16
N PRO A 35 17.70 -7.87 -3.57
CA PRO A 35 17.59 -8.01 -2.13
C PRO A 35 18.74 -7.29 -1.40
N GLY A 36 18.40 -6.35 -0.52
CA GLY A 36 19.38 -5.54 0.20
C GLY A 36 19.78 -4.23 -0.48
N GLU A 37 19.25 -3.91 -1.65
CA GLU A 37 19.41 -2.60 -2.28
C GLU A 37 18.24 -1.69 -1.92
N LEU A 38 18.53 -0.43 -1.64
CA LEU A 38 17.54 0.62 -1.42
C LEU A 38 17.42 1.50 -2.66
N LEU A 39 16.21 1.61 -3.21
CA LEU A 39 15.90 2.59 -4.26
C LEU A 39 15.40 3.87 -3.63
N LEU A 40 16.15 4.96 -3.82
CA LEU A 40 15.74 6.30 -3.42
C LEU A 40 15.49 7.16 -4.64
N SER A 41 14.26 7.66 -4.81
CA SER A 41 13.94 8.73 -5.77
C SER A 41 13.86 10.06 -5.02
N ASN A 42 14.91 10.85 -5.10
CA ASN A 42 14.97 12.16 -4.47
C ASN A 42 14.78 13.27 -5.53
N THR A 43 13.61 13.90 -5.50
CA THR A 43 13.27 15.02 -6.40
C THR A 43 13.55 16.39 -5.78
N THR A 44 14.15 16.45 -4.59
CA THR A 44 14.52 17.70 -3.90
C THR A 44 15.94 18.12 -4.25
N SER A 45 16.31 19.36 -3.89
CA SER A 45 17.69 19.84 -4.00
C SER A 45 18.59 19.44 -2.82
N ILE A 46 18.05 18.71 -1.84
CA ILE A 46 18.76 18.28 -0.63
C ILE A 46 19.49 16.98 -0.95
N SER A 47 20.79 16.93 -0.69
CA SER A 47 21.52 15.66 -0.78
C SER A 47 21.18 14.79 0.43
N ILE A 48 20.74 13.55 0.18
CA ILE A 48 20.40 12.56 1.21
C ILE A 48 21.25 11.32 0.94
N ASP A 49 22.01 10.87 1.95
CA ASP A 49 22.58 9.53 1.94
C ASP A 49 21.61 8.60 2.68
N PRO A 50 20.88 7.72 1.96
CA PRO A 50 19.92 6.84 2.59
C PRO A 50 20.57 5.86 3.58
N TYR A 51 21.83 5.53 3.42
CA TYR A 51 22.51 4.60 4.29
C TYR A 51 22.78 5.17 5.69
N GLU A 52 22.84 6.50 5.85
CA GLU A 52 22.90 7.15 7.16
C GLU A 52 21.65 6.88 8.02
N TYR A 53 20.51 6.57 7.38
CA TYR A 53 19.23 6.27 8.05
C TYR A 53 19.00 4.78 8.26
N LEU A 54 19.82 3.93 7.69
CA LEU A 54 19.77 2.46 7.85
C LEU A 54 20.73 1.94 8.92
N ASP A 55 21.48 2.83 9.56
CA ASP A 55 22.36 2.44 10.67
C ASP A 55 21.50 2.02 11.88
N ASP A 56 21.76 0.83 12.41
CA ASP A 56 21.09 0.22 13.58
C ASP A 56 21.23 1.06 14.88
N THR A 57 21.80 2.24 14.78
CA THR A 57 22.01 3.15 15.92
C THR A 57 20.77 3.94 16.34
N TYR A 58 19.67 3.84 15.60
CA TYR A 58 18.37 4.41 16.01
C TYR A 58 17.50 3.32 16.66
N PRO A 59 17.69 3.03 17.96
CA PRO A 59 16.78 2.10 18.61
C PRO A 59 15.38 2.73 18.65
N ILE A 60 14.48 2.17 17.87
CA ILE A 60 13.05 2.39 18.09
C ILE A 60 12.75 1.68 19.40
N SER A 61 12.83 2.42 20.50
CA SER A 61 12.43 1.93 21.82
C SER A 61 11.00 2.35 22.02
N CYS A 62 10.08 1.44 21.83
CA CYS A 62 8.70 1.61 22.29
C CYS A 62 8.43 0.55 23.35
N ASP A 63 7.92 0.99 24.49
CA ASP A 63 7.33 0.08 25.48
C ASP A 63 6.01 -0.40 24.89
N ILE A 64 5.93 -1.67 24.54
CA ILE A 64 4.71 -2.26 23.99
C ILE A 64 3.85 -2.72 25.16
N ASP A 65 2.70 -2.08 25.35
CA ASP A 65 1.64 -2.56 26.21
C ASP A 65 0.72 -3.46 25.36
N PRO A 66 0.60 -4.77 25.67
CA PRO A 66 -0.22 -5.68 24.85
C PRO A 66 -1.72 -5.36 24.90
N ASP A 67 -2.16 -4.58 25.89
CA ASP A 67 -3.56 -4.20 26.08
C ASP A 67 -3.92 -2.86 25.40
N GLU A 68 -2.91 -2.13 24.87
CA GLU A 68 -3.10 -0.81 24.28
C GLU A 68 -2.54 -0.77 22.84
N PRO A 69 -3.29 -0.22 21.86
CA PRO A 69 -2.83 -0.19 20.48
C PRO A 69 -1.62 0.73 20.28
N LEU A 70 -0.60 0.22 19.59
CA LEU A 70 0.60 0.95 19.23
C LEU A 70 0.52 1.50 17.81
N VAL A 71 -0.15 0.78 16.92
CA VAL A 71 -0.24 1.05 15.49
C VAL A 71 -1.68 1.31 15.07
N LEU A 72 -1.87 2.30 14.20
CA LEU A 72 -3.11 2.53 13.46
C LEU A 72 -2.81 2.35 11.97
N ILE A 73 -3.55 1.47 11.31
CA ILE A 73 -3.59 1.34 9.85
C ILE A 73 -4.89 1.93 9.34
N LEU A 74 -4.85 2.73 8.29
CA LEU A 74 -6.01 3.28 7.61
C LEU A 74 -5.74 3.44 6.11
N HIS A 75 -6.76 3.88 5.37
CA HIS A 75 -6.73 4.05 3.92
C HIS A 75 -7.43 5.35 3.54
N THR A 76 -6.67 6.37 3.11
CA THR A 76 -7.28 7.58 2.54
C THR A 76 -8.08 7.24 1.29
N HIS A 77 -7.54 6.36 0.45
CA HIS A 77 -8.20 5.87 -0.76
C HIS A 77 -8.55 4.38 -0.64
N GLY A 78 -9.44 4.04 0.30
CA GLY A 78 -9.82 2.66 0.60
C GLY A 78 -10.43 1.89 -0.56
N THR A 79 -11.01 2.60 -1.56
CA THR A 79 -11.53 1.93 -2.77
C THR A 79 -10.46 1.53 -3.78
N GLU A 80 -9.19 1.89 -3.57
CA GLU A 80 -8.11 1.46 -4.47
C GLU A 80 -8.05 -0.06 -4.54
N ALA A 81 -8.20 -0.61 -5.74
CA ALA A 81 -8.26 -2.04 -5.99
C ALA A 81 -7.14 -2.48 -6.92
N PHE A 82 -6.89 -3.77 -6.93
CA PHE A 82 -5.96 -4.40 -7.84
C PHE A 82 -6.68 -4.89 -9.09
N ALA A 83 -5.93 -5.09 -10.18
CA ALA A 83 -6.49 -5.72 -11.36
C ALA A 83 -6.93 -7.16 -11.02
N PRO A 84 -8.06 -7.64 -11.57
CA PRO A 84 -8.48 -9.03 -11.37
C PRO A 84 -7.37 -10.00 -11.76
N GLU A 85 -7.30 -11.14 -11.07
CA GLU A 85 -6.35 -12.19 -11.42
C GLU A 85 -6.49 -12.60 -12.89
N GLY A 86 -5.36 -12.66 -13.59
CA GLY A 86 -5.32 -12.99 -15.02
C GLY A 86 -5.72 -11.86 -15.97
N ALA A 87 -6.06 -10.68 -15.48
CA ALA A 87 -6.28 -9.53 -16.35
C ALA A 87 -4.97 -9.11 -17.03
N VAL A 88 -5.02 -8.93 -18.35
CA VAL A 88 -3.86 -8.54 -19.19
C VAL A 88 -3.99 -7.14 -19.77
N SER A 89 -5.19 -6.55 -19.68
CA SER A 89 -5.48 -5.21 -20.18
C SER A 89 -6.61 -4.54 -19.40
N GLN A 90 -6.70 -3.23 -19.54
CA GLN A 90 -7.77 -2.42 -18.97
C GLN A 90 -8.12 -1.24 -19.88
N LEU A 91 -9.33 -0.68 -19.71
CA LEU A 91 -9.68 0.59 -20.33
C LEU A 91 -8.88 1.73 -19.71
N PRO A 92 -8.51 2.78 -20.48
CA PRO A 92 -7.76 3.92 -19.97
C PRO A 92 -8.44 4.64 -18.79
N GLU A 93 -9.77 4.68 -18.79
CA GLU A 93 -10.60 5.27 -17.74
C GLU A 93 -10.79 4.37 -16.52
N SER A 94 -10.32 3.13 -16.58
CA SER A 94 -10.42 2.21 -15.44
C SER A 94 -9.51 2.71 -14.31
N THR A 95 -10.13 3.02 -13.20
CA THR A 95 -9.41 3.48 -12.01
C THR A 95 -8.96 2.33 -11.11
N GLN A 96 -9.32 1.08 -11.46
CA GLN A 96 -9.14 -0.08 -10.59
C GLN A 96 -9.60 0.22 -9.17
N ARG A 97 -10.92 0.41 -9.02
CA ARG A 97 -11.57 0.69 -7.75
C ARG A 97 -12.65 -0.34 -7.47
N SER A 98 -12.77 -0.73 -6.20
CA SER A 98 -13.80 -1.63 -5.70
C SER A 98 -14.27 -1.16 -4.33
N THR A 99 -15.55 -1.33 -4.05
CA THR A 99 -16.11 -1.16 -2.71
C THR A 99 -16.14 -2.49 -1.93
N ASP A 100 -15.73 -3.59 -2.55
CA ASP A 100 -15.53 -4.86 -1.87
C ASP A 100 -14.18 -4.83 -1.14
N ILE A 101 -14.23 -4.93 0.18
CA ILE A 101 -13.03 -4.91 1.05
C ILE A 101 -12.07 -6.05 0.78
N ASN A 102 -12.51 -7.13 0.12
CA ASN A 102 -11.66 -8.26 -0.23
C ASN A 102 -10.90 -8.05 -1.56
N GLU A 103 -11.25 -7.03 -2.33
CA GLU A 103 -10.68 -6.75 -3.64
C GLU A 103 -9.84 -5.47 -3.68
N ASN A 104 -9.84 -4.70 -2.59
CA ASN A 104 -9.21 -3.39 -2.53
C ASN A 104 -8.07 -3.35 -1.50
N ILE A 105 -7.52 -2.16 -1.29
CA ILE A 105 -6.36 -1.94 -0.42
C ILE A 105 -6.66 -2.27 1.05
N VAL A 106 -7.93 -2.28 1.47
CA VAL A 106 -8.34 -2.65 2.83
C VAL A 106 -7.95 -4.09 3.13
N ALA A 107 -8.04 -5.02 2.15
CA ALA A 107 -7.57 -6.40 2.34
C ALA A 107 -6.09 -6.48 2.68
N VAL A 108 -5.26 -5.62 2.07
CA VAL A 108 -3.83 -5.55 2.40
C VAL A 108 -3.61 -5.04 3.81
N GLY A 109 -4.37 -4.01 4.22
CA GLY A 109 -4.35 -3.49 5.58
C GLY A 109 -4.74 -4.54 6.62
N SER A 110 -5.74 -5.38 6.32
CA SER A 110 -6.16 -6.50 7.20
C SER A 110 -5.03 -7.50 7.43
N VAL A 111 -4.39 -7.96 6.35
CA VAL A 111 -3.25 -8.89 6.46
C VAL A 111 -2.08 -8.24 7.21
N MET A 112 -1.82 -6.95 6.96
CA MET A 112 -0.76 -6.21 7.65
C MET A 112 -1.05 -6.12 9.16
N ALA A 113 -2.30 -5.85 9.55
CA ALA A 113 -2.71 -5.80 10.96
C ALA A 113 -2.55 -7.16 11.64
N GLU A 114 -3.01 -8.24 10.99
CA GLU A 114 -2.86 -9.61 11.51
C GLU A 114 -1.39 -9.97 11.76
N LEU A 115 -0.50 -9.66 10.81
CA LEU A 115 0.93 -9.95 10.94
C LEU A 115 1.60 -9.14 12.05
N LEU A 116 1.19 -7.89 12.25
CA LEU A 116 1.69 -7.05 13.35
C LEU A 116 1.21 -7.58 14.71
N ASP A 117 -0.07 -7.94 14.82
CA ASP A 117 -0.62 -8.54 16.05
C ASP A 117 0.04 -9.88 16.37
N GLU A 118 0.28 -10.75 15.38
CA GLU A 118 1.02 -12.00 15.55
C GLU A 118 2.47 -11.76 16.00
N ALA A 119 3.08 -10.64 15.60
CA ALA A 119 4.40 -10.22 16.06
C ALA A 119 4.40 -9.57 17.46
N GLY A 120 3.23 -9.47 18.10
CA GLY A 120 3.07 -8.84 19.42
C GLY A 120 3.02 -7.31 19.39
N ILE A 121 2.65 -6.73 18.26
CA ILE A 121 2.50 -5.28 18.05
C ILE A 121 1.00 -4.96 17.94
N PRO A 122 0.33 -4.53 19.03
CA PRO A 122 -1.11 -4.31 19.02
C PRO A 122 -1.51 -3.25 18.00
N THR A 123 -2.39 -3.62 17.09
CA THR A 123 -2.72 -2.82 15.90
C THR A 123 -4.22 -2.60 15.75
N ILE A 124 -4.62 -1.37 15.48
CA ILE A 124 -5.98 -1.05 15.03
C ILE A 124 -5.96 -0.91 13.51
N HIS A 125 -6.86 -1.62 12.84
CA HIS A 125 -7.13 -1.42 11.42
C HIS A 125 -8.46 -0.69 11.21
N CYS A 126 -8.41 0.49 10.61
CA CYS A 126 -9.58 1.28 10.23
C CYS A 126 -9.94 0.98 8.78
N GLU A 127 -11.04 0.26 8.58
CA GLU A 127 -11.53 -0.18 7.27
C GLU A 127 -12.40 0.86 6.54
N ILE A 128 -12.47 2.09 7.06
CA ILE A 128 -13.26 3.15 6.42
C ILE A 128 -12.63 3.54 5.08
N MET A 129 -13.43 3.49 4.03
CA MET A 129 -13.07 3.99 2.70
C MET A 129 -13.39 5.48 2.61
N HIS A 130 -12.43 6.35 2.92
CA HIS A 130 -12.63 7.80 3.01
C HIS A 130 -12.91 8.46 1.66
N ASP A 131 -12.64 7.77 0.56
CA ASP A 131 -12.84 8.25 -0.81
C ASP A 131 -14.21 7.90 -1.43
N LEU A 132 -15.11 7.22 -0.69
CA LEU A 132 -16.43 6.84 -1.19
C LEU A 132 -17.29 8.05 -1.56
N GLU A 133 -17.32 9.08 -0.72
CA GLU A 133 -18.13 10.27 -0.95
C GLU A 133 -17.42 11.28 -1.85
N SER A 134 -16.11 11.43 -1.72
CA SER A 134 -15.30 12.37 -2.48
C SER A 134 -13.85 12.00 -2.51
N TYR A 135 -13.34 11.67 -3.68
CA TYR A 135 -11.91 11.41 -3.89
C TYR A 135 -11.03 12.59 -3.45
N THR A 136 -11.43 13.80 -3.83
CA THR A 136 -10.64 15.02 -3.56
C THR A 136 -10.60 15.38 -2.08
N ASN A 137 -11.65 15.00 -1.33
CA ASN A 137 -11.79 15.32 0.10
C ASN A 137 -11.32 14.17 1.02
N ALA A 138 -10.92 13.04 0.45
CA ALA A 138 -10.56 11.84 1.19
C ALA A 138 -9.48 12.07 2.25
N TYR A 139 -8.47 12.89 1.96
CA TYR A 139 -7.43 13.24 2.93
C TYR A 139 -7.95 14.01 4.14
N ASN A 140 -8.95 14.89 3.95
CA ASN A 140 -9.57 15.59 5.09
C ASN A 140 -10.35 14.62 5.96
N TYR A 141 -11.11 13.70 5.37
CA TYR A 141 -11.85 12.68 6.11
C TYR A 141 -10.92 11.72 6.85
N ALA A 142 -9.82 11.30 6.20
CA ALA A 142 -8.80 10.48 6.84
C ALA A 142 -8.13 11.20 8.01
N ALA A 143 -7.80 12.48 7.86
CA ALA A 143 -7.23 13.30 8.93
C ALA A 143 -8.17 13.40 10.15
N ASP A 144 -9.47 13.60 9.93
CA ASP A 144 -10.46 13.63 11.01
C ASP A 144 -10.54 12.26 11.72
N THR A 145 -10.48 11.18 10.96
CA THR A 145 -10.45 9.82 11.49
C THR A 145 -9.20 9.57 12.32
N ILE A 146 -8.01 9.92 11.82
CA ILE A 146 -6.75 9.81 12.56
C ILE A 146 -6.84 10.58 13.89
N GLN A 147 -7.28 11.83 13.86
CA GLN A 147 -7.41 12.63 15.06
C GLN A 147 -8.36 12.02 16.09
N LYS A 148 -9.44 11.37 15.64
CA LYS A 148 -10.39 10.67 16.52
C LYS A 148 -9.71 9.49 17.20
N TYR A 149 -8.98 8.64 16.46
CA TYR A 149 -8.25 7.49 17.00
C TYR A 149 -7.16 7.93 17.98
N LEU A 150 -6.35 8.94 17.63
CA LEU A 150 -5.28 9.44 18.52
C LEU A 150 -5.82 10.04 19.82
N ARG A 151 -7.04 10.62 19.79
CA ARG A 151 -7.68 11.07 21.05
C ARG A 151 -8.22 9.92 21.87
N GLN A 152 -8.71 8.87 21.24
CA GLN A 152 -9.27 7.70 21.92
C GLN A 152 -8.20 6.76 22.45
N TYR A 153 -7.09 6.64 21.74
CA TYR A 153 -5.96 5.76 22.05
C TYR A 153 -4.65 6.55 22.02
N PRO A 154 -4.31 7.24 23.12
CA PRO A 154 -3.07 8.02 23.19
C PRO A 154 -1.78 7.18 23.11
N SER A 155 -1.89 5.86 23.23
CA SER A 155 -0.82 4.87 23.06
C SER A 155 -0.33 4.72 21.61
N ILE A 156 -1.14 5.11 20.61
CA ILE A 156 -0.75 5.02 19.20
C ILE A 156 0.44 5.92 18.93
N GLN A 157 1.54 5.31 18.46
CA GLN A 157 2.77 6.01 18.08
C GLN A 157 3.02 5.98 16.57
N TYR A 158 2.43 5.02 15.87
CA TYR A 158 2.61 4.83 14.42
C TYR A 158 1.27 4.85 13.71
N VAL A 159 1.22 5.61 12.61
CA VAL A 159 0.04 5.67 11.74
C VAL A 159 0.49 5.35 10.31
N PHE A 160 -0.09 4.31 9.73
CA PHE A 160 0.17 3.90 8.35
C PHE A 160 -1.06 4.19 7.48
N ASP A 161 -0.90 5.07 6.51
CA ASP A 161 -1.86 5.27 5.44
C ASP A 161 -1.44 4.39 4.25
N VAL A 162 -2.13 3.26 4.08
CA VAL A 162 -1.73 2.23 3.13
C VAL A 162 -2.45 2.43 1.80
N HIS A 163 -1.68 2.61 0.75
CA HIS A 163 -2.10 2.82 -0.62
C HIS A 163 -1.53 1.77 -1.57
N ARG A 164 -2.11 1.67 -2.77
CA ARG A 164 -1.45 1.09 -3.93
C ARG A 164 -1.12 2.21 -4.91
N ASP A 165 -0.17 1.99 -5.76
CA ASP A 165 0.18 2.92 -6.84
C ASP A 165 -0.05 2.28 -8.23
N ALA A 166 -0.06 3.10 -9.26
CA ALA A 166 -0.13 2.68 -10.64
C ALA A 166 0.79 3.54 -11.51
N ILE A 167 1.66 2.91 -12.29
CA ILE A 167 2.56 3.59 -13.19
C ILE A 167 2.00 3.46 -14.61
N ILE A 168 1.63 4.58 -15.23
CA ILE A 168 1.27 4.63 -16.65
C ILE A 168 2.54 4.99 -17.43
N ARG A 169 2.98 4.07 -18.31
CA ARG A 169 4.06 4.34 -19.25
C ARG A 169 3.44 4.67 -20.62
N THR A 170 3.69 5.86 -21.11
CA THR A 170 3.47 6.21 -22.53
C THR A 170 4.66 5.68 -23.30
N GLY A 171 4.43 4.68 -24.15
CA GLY A 171 5.45 4.05 -25.01
C GLY A 171 6.08 4.99 -26.01
#